data_cd8637a643931a84ad646142f84c0851
#
_entry.id   cd8637a643931a84ad646142f84c0851
#
_cell.length_a   1.000
_cell.length_b   1.000
_cell.length_c   1.000
_cell.angle_alpha   90.00
_cell.angle_beta   90.00
_cell.angle_gamma   90.00
#
_symmetry.space_group_name_H-M   'P 1'
#
loop_
_entity.id
_entity.type
_entity.pdbx_description
1 polymer ?
#
loop_
_entity_poly.entity_id
_entity_poly.type
_entity_poly.pdbx_seq_one_letter_code
_entity_poly.pdbx_strand_id
1 'polypeptide(L)'
;MGRLFGTDGVRGVANADLTAELALGLSVAAAHVLAEAGTFAGHRPTAVVGRDPRASGEFLEAAVVAGLASAGVDVLRVGVLPTPAVAYLTGTLGADLGVMLSASHNAMPDNGIKFFARGGHKLADHLEDKIESVYEEHRTGAPWDRPTGAGVGRVSDYTEGVEQYVSHLMGALPNRLDGLKIVLDEAHGAAARVSPEAFARAGAEIVTIGAEPDGLNINDGCGSTHLGLLKQAVIEHSADLGIAHDGDADRCLAVDGFGNEIDGDQILAVLALAMQESGALRGDTVVATVMSNLGFKLAMEAKGIQLVQTAVGDRYVLESMKEHGYALGGEQSGHVIILDHATTGDGTLTGLLLAARVAATGVPLAELAAVMNRLPQILINVPDVDKSRVTTSGELAAAVAEAERELGSTGRVLLRPSGTEPLVRVMVEAADIEQAHAVAGRLADVVKSALG
;
A
#
# COMPACT_ATOMS: atom_id res chain seq x y z
N MET A 1 -4.55 -7.88 -25.91
CA MET A 1 -4.38 -6.75 -25.00
C MET A 1 -3.54 -7.22 -23.82
N GLY A 2 -2.76 -6.35 -23.17
CA GLY A 2 -2.13 -6.70 -21.90
C GLY A 2 -3.21 -6.87 -20.83
N ARG A 3 -2.88 -7.54 -19.72
CA ARG A 3 -3.76 -7.72 -18.56
C ARG A 3 -4.20 -6.34 -18.04
N LEU A 4 -5.51 -6.13 -17.82
CA LEU A 4 -6.06 -4.88 -17.28
C LEU A 4 -5.72 -4.72 -15.79
N PHE A 5 -5.88 -5.80 -15.02
CA PHE A 5 -5.53 -5.80 -13.60
C PHE A 5 -4.02 -5.83 -13.39
N GLY A 6 -3.48 -4.79 -12.76
CA GLY A 6 -2.11 -4.78 -12.24
C GLY A 6 -2.00 -5.51 -10.89
N THR A 7 -0.95 -5.23 -10.13
CA THR A 7 -0.77 -5.76 -8.77
C THR A 7 -1.76 -5.16 -7.76
N ASP A 8 -2.36 -4.01 -8.09
CA ASP A 8 -3.24 -3.25 -7.21
C ASP A 8 -4.40 -2.61 -7.99
N GLY A 9 -5.24 -3.45 -8.58
CA GLY A 9 -6.41 -3.05 -9.36
C GLY A 9 -6.12 -2.62 -10.80
N VAL A 10 -7.10 -2.01 -11.44
CA VAL A 10 -7.01 -1.43 -12.78
C VAL A 10 -6.65 0.05 -12.65
N ARG A 11 -5.54 0.48 -13.23
CA ARG A 11 -5.06 1.88 -13.18
C ARG A 11 -4.81 2.43 -14.56
N GLY A 12 -4.96 3.75 -14.70
CA GLY A 12 -4.63 4.47 -15.93
C GLY A 12 -4.98 5.94 -15.84
N VAL A 13 -4.64 6.68 -16.88
CA VAL A 13 -5.03 8.09 -17.01
C VAL A 13 -6.55 8.17 -17.12
N ALA A 14 -7.15 8.88 -16.17
CA ALA A 14 -8.61 9.01 -16.12
C ALA A 14 -9.16 9.64 -17.40
N ASN A 15 -10.25 9.11 -17.91
CA ASN A 15 -10.93 9.50 -19.16
C ASN A 15 -10.10 9.28 -20.45
N ALA A 16 -8.93 8.65 -20.34
CA ALA A 16 -8.14 8.17 -21.49
C ALA A 16 -8.06 6.64 -21.48
N ASP A 17 -7.42 6.08 -20.46
CA ASP A 17 -7.30 4.65 -20.25
C ASP A 17 -8.43 4.12 -19.37
N LEU A 18 -8.73 4.83 -18.28
CA LEU A 18 -9.77 4.50 -17.31
C LEU A 18 -11.01 5.37 -17.57
N THR A 19 -11.89 4.89 -18.46
CA THR A 19 -13.10 5.60 -18.88
C THR A 19 -14.32 5.21 -18.02
N ALA A 20 -15.42 5.99 -18.13
CA ALA A 20 -16.67 5.68 -17.48
C ALA A 20 -17.26 4.34 -17.96
N GLU A 21 -17.14 4.03 -19.26
CA GLU A 21 -17.60 2.78 -19.85
C GLU A 21 -16.83 1.58 -19.30
N LEU A 22 -15.51 1.70 -19.16
CA LEU A 22 -14.67 0.66 -18.57
C LEU A 22 -15.06 0.44 -17.10
N ALA A 23 -15.19 1.51 -16.31
CA ALA A 23 -15.56 1.45 -14.90
C ALA A 23 -16.94 0.80 -14.69
N LEU A 24 -17.93 1.19 -15.49
CA LEU A 24 -19.27 0.58 -15.48
C LEU A 24 -19.20 -0.90 -15.87
N GLY A 25 -18.52 -1.22 -16.96
CA GLY A 25 -18.44 -2.59 -17.48
C GLY A 25 -17.72 -3.54 -16.51
N LEU A 26 -16.59 -3.13 -15.94
CA LEU A 26 -15.87 -3.90 -14.91
C LEU A 26 -16.73 -4.15 -13.67
N SER A 27 -17.53 -3.16 -13.25
CA SER A 27 -18.39 -3.28 -12.09
C SER A 27 -19.55 -4.27 -12.32
N VAL A 28 -20.13 -4.28 -13.54
CA VAL A 28 -21.11 -5.28 -13.93
C VAL A 28 -20.47 -6.67 -13.97
N ALA A 29 -19.29 -6.80 -14.59
CA ALA A 29 -18.55 -8.05 -14.67
C ALA A 29 -18.21 -8.60 -13.26
N ALA A 30 -17.76 -7.74 -12.36
CA ALA A 30 -17.47 -8.12 -10.97
C ALA A 30 -18.72 -8.68 -10.26
N ALA A 31 -19.86 -8.01 -10.41
CA ALA A 31 -21.12 -8.49 -9.84
C ALA A 31 -21.51 -9.87 -10.38
N HIS A 32 -21.39 -10.10 -11.68
CA HIS A 32 -21.69 -11.42 -12.30
C HIS A 32 -20.74 -12.52 -11.82
N VAL A 33 -19.42 -12.25 -11.85
CA VAL A 33 -18.41 -13.23 -11.42
C VAL A 33 -18.60 -13.63 -9.95
N LEU A 34 -18.88 -12.67 -9.07
CA LEU A 34 -19.10 -12.96 -7.65
C LEU A 34 -20.42 -13.69 -7.42
N ALA A 35 -21.45 -13.40 -8.22
CA ALA A 35 -22.71 -14.14 -8.17
C ALA A 35 -22.50 -15.62 -8.59
N GLU A 36 -21.78 -15.87 -9.69
CA GLU A 36 -21.43 -17.22 -10.14
C GLU A 36 -20.57 -17.98 -9.12
N ALA A 37 -19.68 -17.28 -8.42
CA ALA A 37 -18.86 -17.85 -7.35
C ALA A 37 -19.67 -18.17 -6.07
N GLY A 38 -20.97 -17.87 -6.06
CA GLY A 38 -21.85 -18.14 -4.92
C GLY A 38 -21.76 -17.12 -3.78
N THR A 39 -21.01 -16.03 -3.96
CA THR A 39 -20.84 -14.99 -2.92
C THR A 39 -22.18 -14.39 -2.49
N PHE A 40 -23.15 -14.28 -3.40
CA PHE A 40 -24.46 -13.67 -3.18
C PHE A 40 -25.56 -14.69 -2.81
N ALA A 41 -25.19 -15.95 -2.55
CA ALA A 41 -26.17 -17.00 -2.31
C ALA A 41 -27.02 -16.74 -1.05
N GLY A 42 -28.32 -16.70 -1.23
CA GLY A 42 -29.31 -16.64 -0.15
C GLY A 42 -29.59 -15.25 0.44
N HIS A 43 -29.00 -14.17 -0.10
CA HIS A 43 -29.27 -12.80 0.34
C HIS A 43 -29.15 -11.81 -0.84
N ARG A 44 -29.59 -10.58 -0.62
CA ARG A 44 -29.44 -9.49 -1.56
C ARG A 44 -28.00 -8.95 -1.46
N PRO A 45 -27.24 -8.92 -2.58
CA PRO A 45 -25.85 -8.51 -2.53
C PRO A 45 -25.70 -7.01 -2.22
N THR A 46 -24.67 -6.68 -1.46
CA THR A 46 -24.33 -5.32 -1.07
C THR A 46 -22.88 -5.00 -1.40
N ALA A 47 -22.62 -3.74 -1.80
CA ALA A 47 -21.28 -3.23 -2.05
C ALA A 47 -21.03 -1.92 -1.29
N VAL A 48 -19.81 -1.75 -0.80
CA VAL A 48 -19.29 -0.46 -0.29
C VAL A 48 -18.45 0.19 -1.38
N VAL A 49 -18.69 1.46 -1.69
CA VAL A 49 -17.94 2.21 -2.69
C VAL A 49 -17.38 3.48 -2.06
N GLY A 50 -16.07 3.63 -2.09
CA GLY A 50 -15.36 4.83 -1.65
C GLY A 50 -14.33 5.30 -2.66
N ARG A 51 -13.80 6.49 -2.46
CA ARG A 51 -12.81 7.10 -3.35
C ARG A 51 -11.82 7.98 -2.63
N ASP A 52 -10.71 8.30 -3.27
CA ASP A 52 -9.85 9.41 -2.92
C ASP A 52 -10.44 10.74 -3.47
N PRO A 53 -9.86 11.91 -3.14
CA PRO A 53 -10.44 13.18 -3.52
C PRO A 53 -10.21 13.60 -4.99
N ARG A 54 -9.55 12.78 -5.85
CA ARG A 54 -9.32 13.13 -7.27
C ARG A 54 -10.62 13.57 -7.94
N ALA A 55 -10.59 14.64 -8.71
CA ALA A 55 -11.76 15.13 -9.45
C ALA A 55 -12.36 14.06 -10.37
N SER A 56 -11.52 13.21 -10.99
CA SER A 56 -11.96 12.07 -11.80
C SER A 56 -12.73 11.00 -10.99
N GLY A 57 -12.54 10.94 -9.67
CA GLY A 57 -13.28 10.03 -8.78
C GLY A 57 -14.79 10.24 -8.84
N GLU A 58 -15.27 11.45 -9.10
CA GLU A 58 -16.70 11.75 -9.11
C GLU A 58 -17.44 11.03 -10.26
N PHE A 59 -16.93 11.11 -11.49
CA PHE A 59 -17.59 10.42 -12.60
C PHE A 59 -17.33 8.92 -12.59
N LEU A 60 -16.15 8.48 -12.12
CA LEU A 60 -15.83 7.06 -11.98
C LEU A 60 -16.71 6.39 -10.91
N GLU A 61 -16.94 7.05 -9.77
CA GLU A 61 -17.87 6.59 -8.74
C GLU A 61 -19.27 6.43 -9.32
N ALA A 62 -19.76 7.41 -10.06
CA ALA A 62 -21.08 7.36 -10.68
C ALA A 62 -21.19 6.16 -11.65
N ALA A 63 -20.15 5.88 -12.44
CA ALA A 63 -20.12 4.76 -13.37
C ALA A 63 -20.08 3.41 -12.63
N VAL A 64 -19.25 3.26 -11.60
CA VAL A 64 -19.15 2.06 -10.76
C VAL A 64 -20.51 1.77 -10.08
N VAL A 65 -21.08 2.80 -9.44
CA VAL A 65 -22.39 2.69 -8.75
C VAL A 65 -23.47 2.29 -9.73
N ALA A 66 -23.53 2.90 -10.93
CA ALA A 66 -24.48 2.54 -11.97
C ALA A 66 -24.30 1.09 -12.43
N GLY A 67 -23.05 0.64 -12.62
CA GLY A 67 -22.71 -0.73 -12.99
C GLY A 67 -23.24 -1.73 -11.98
N LEU A 68 -22.86 -1.58 -10.72
CA LEU A 68 -23.24 -2.46 -9.61
C LEU A 68 -24.77 -2.49 -9.41
N ALA A 69 -25.41 -1.31 -9.31
CA ALA A 69 -26.86 -1.22 -9.11
C ALA A 69 -27.65 -1.83 -10.27
N SER A 70 -27.18 -1.64 -11.52
CA SER A 70 -27.80 -2.25 -12.70
C SER A 70 -27.67 -3.77 -12.74
N ALA A 71 -26.68 -4.33 -12.05
CA ALA A 71 -26.48 -5.77 -11.88
C ALA A 71 -27.20 -6.36 -10.64
N GLY A 72 -27.96 -5.52 -9.91
CA GLY A 72 -28.76 -5.96 -8.77
C GLY A 72 -28.08 -5.86 -7.40
N VAL A 73 -26.92 -5.23 -7.32
CA VAL A 73 -26.18 -5.03 -6.08
C VAL A 73 -26.63 -3.74 -5.40
N ASP A 74 -26.99 -3.78 -4.12
CA ASP A 74 -27.24 -2.59 -3.33
C ASP A 74 -25.91 -1.91 -3.00
N VAL A 75 -25.82 -0.60 -3.16
CA VAL A 75 -24.58 0.17 -3.04
C VAL A 75 -24.66 1.16 -1.88
N LEU A 76 -23.68 1.08 -0.99
CA LEU A 76 -23.41 2.03 0.08
C LEU A 76 -22.24 2.93 -0.34
N ARG A 77 -22.50 4.21 -0.64
CA ARG A 77 -21.44 5.17 -0.94
C ARG A 77 -20.91 5.73 0.36
N VAL A 78 -19.60 5.58 0.60
CA VAL A 78 -18.93 6.07 1.82
C VAL A 78 -18.18 7.38 1.58
N GLY A 79 -18.19 7.89 0.34
CA GLY A 79 -17.53 9.14 -0.02
C GLY A 79 -16.01 9.05 -0.05
N VAL A 80 -15.35 10.15 0.34
CA VAL A 80 -13.89 10.21 0.39
C VAL A 80 -13.41 9.62 1.70
N LEU A 81 -12.73 8.46 1.59
CA LEU A 81 -12.15 7.70 2.71
C LEU A 81 -10.87 6.98 2.25
N PRO A 82 -9.93 6.71 3.18
CA PRO A 82 -8.75 5.89 2.92
C PRO A 82 -9.08 4.49 2.39
N THR A 83 -8.19 3.93 1.58
CA THR A 83 -8.28 2.53 1.12
C THR A 83 -8.53 1.55 2.27
N PRO A 84 -7.76 1.58 3.40
CA PRO A 84 -8.01 0.69 4.53
C PRO A 84 -9.38 0.92 5.20
N ALA A 85 -9.91 2.13 5.18
CA ALA A 85 -11.24 2.40 5.71
C ALA A 85 -12.34 1.75 4.85
N VAL A 86 -12.21 1.79 3.53
CA VAL A 86 -13.14 1.11 2.61
C VAL A 86 -13.08 -0.40 2.82
N ALA A 87 -11.87 -0.99 2.95
CA ALA A 87 -11.69 -2.39 3.26
C ALA A 87 -12.32 -2.77 4.61
N TYR A 88 -12.07 -1.98 5.66
CA TYR A 88 -12.65 -2.17 6.99
C TYR A 88 -14.18 -2.13 6.98
N LEU A 89 -14.77 -1.12 6.32
CA LEU A 89 -16.22 -0.99 6.22
C LEU A 89 -16.85 -2.12 5.41
N THR A 90 -16.18 -2.60 4.35
CA THR A 90 -16.61 -3.78 3.60
C THR A 90 -16.77 -4.99 4.51
N GLY A 91 -15.79 -5.22 5.40
CA GLY A 91 -15.84 -6.30 6.38
C GLY A 91 -16.90 -6.09 7.46
N THR A 92 -16.90 -4.92 8.09
CA THR A 92 -17.73 -4.62 9.26
C THR A 92 -19.22 -4.52 8.94
N LEU A 93 -19.56 -3.97 7.77
CA LEU A 93 -20.95 -3.90 7.30
C LEU A 93 -21.43 -5.21 6.68
N GLY A 94 -20.56 -6.23 6.60
CA GLY A 94 -20.89 -7.51 6.00
C GLY A 94 -21.17 -7.43 4.50
N ALA A 95 -20.64 -6.42 3.83
CA ALA A 95 -20.79 -6.26 2.39
C ALA A 95 -20.07 -7.38 1.62
N ASP A 96 -20.63 -7.75 0.48
CA ASP A 96 -20.10 -8.83 -0.36
C ASP A 96 -18.95 -8.35 -1.24
N LEU A 97 -18.89 -7.04 -1.50
CA LEU A 97 -17.93 -6.40 -2.36
C LEU A 97 -17.57 -5.02 -1.81
N GLY A 98 -16.30 -4.66 -1.86
CA GLY A 98 -15.81 -3.30 -1.69
C GLY A 98 -15.20 -2.78 -2.98
N VAL A 99 -15.35 -1.49 -3.25
CA VAL A 99 -14.68 -0.83 -4.38
C VAL A 99 -14.04 0.46 -3.87
N MET A 100 -12.74 0.58 -4.11
CA MET A 100 -12.00 1.82 -3.88
C MET A 100 -11.54 2.42 -5.20
N LEU A 101 -11.84 3.71 -5.37
CA LEU A 101 -11.39 4.49 -6.52
C LEU A 101 -10.19 5.34 -6.12
N SER A 102 -9.01 4.91 -6.51
CA SER A 102 -7.74 5.59 -6.26
C SER A 102 -6.61 5.03 -7.11
N ALA A 103 -5.62 5.88 -7.39
CA ALA A 103 -4.33 5.47 -7.93
C ALA A 103 -3.19 5.64 -6.90
N SER A 104 -3.51 5.64 -5.58
CA SER A 104 -2.55 5.74 -4.47
C SER A 104 -1.62 6.96 -4.63
N HIS A 105 -0.33 6.75 -4.72
CA HIS A 105 0.70 7.79 -4.81
C HIS A 105 0.92 8.38 -6.21
N ASN A 106 0.19 7.92 -7.23
CA ASN A 106 0.30 8.46 -8.59
C ASN A 106 -0.16 9.93 -8.66
N ALA A 107 0.34 10.65 -9.66
CA ALA A 107 -0.08 12.02 -9.94
C ALA A 107 -1.60 12.13 -10.21
N MET A 108 -2.15 13.34 -10.07
CA MET A 108 -3.59 13.62 -10.14
C MET A 108 -4.30 13.12 -11.41
N PRO A 109 -3.71 13.15 -12.62
CA PRO A 109 -4.38 12.69 -13.83
C PRO A 109 -4.72 11.19 -13.83
N ASP A 110 -4.00 10.37 -13.05
CA ASP A 110 -4.26 8.95 -12.93
C ASP A 110 -5.44 8.69 -11.97
N ASN A 111 -6.10 7.55 -12.16
CA ASN A 111 -7.02 6.97 -11.19
C ASN A 111 -6.95 5.44 -11.26
N GLY A 112 -7.69 4.76 -10.39
CA GLY A 112 -7.72 3.30 -10.33
C GLY A 112 -9.02 2.77 -9.78
N ILE A 113 -9.28 1.49 -10.02
CA ILE A 113 -10.40 0.74 -9.44
C ILE A 113 -9.82 -0.48 -8.75
N LYS A 114 -9.98 -0.54 -7.43
CA LYS A 114 -9.58 -1.68 -6.61
C LYS A 114 -10.81 -2.38 -6.09
N PHE A 115 -10.85 -3.71 -6.20
CA PHE A 115 -11.94 -4.51 -5.68
C PHE A 115 -11.52 -5.26 -4.41
N PHE A 116 -12.43 -5.29 -3.43
CA PHE A 116 -12.28 -6.09 -2.21
C PHE A 116 -13.38 -7.14 -2.17
N ALA A 117 -13.00 -8.35 -1.83
CA ALA A 117 -13.94 -9.43 -1.54
C ALA A 117 -14.60 -9.21 -0.17
N ARG A 118 -15.60 -10.02 0.14
CA ARG A 118 -16.24 -10.09 1.45
C ARG A 118 -15.21 -10.17 2.57
N GLY A 119 -15.41 -9.39 3.63
CA GLY A 119 -14.46 -9.25 4.73
C GLY A 119 -13.38 -8.20 4.50
N GLY A 120 -13.42 -7.45 3.39
CA GLY A 120 -12.45 -6.38 3.09
C GLY A 120 -11.08 -6.87 2.62
N HIS A 121 -11.00 -8.09 2.11
CA HIS A 121 -9.77 -8.66 1.57
C HIS A 121 -9.61 -8.33 0.08
N LYS A 122 -8.39 -8.16 -0.39
CA LYS A 122 -8.11 -8.04 -1.84
C LYS A 122 -8.72 -9.23 -2.59
N LEU A 123 -9.24 -8.98 -3.79
CA LEU A 123 -9.71 -10.05 -4.66
C LEU A 123 -8.54 -10.98 -5.04
N ALA A 124 -8.83 -12.28 -5.16
CA ALA A 124 -7.85 -13.25 -5.65
C ALA A 124 -7.64 -13.09 -7.17
N ASP A 125 -6.41 -13.31 -7.65
CA ASP A 125 -6.03 -13.13 -9.06
C ASP A 125 -6.95 -13.84 -10.04
N HIS A 126 -7.36 -15.07 -9.72
CA HIS A 126 -8.25 -15.85 -10.59
C HIS A 126 -9.63 -15.21 -10.74
N LEU A 127 -10.10 -14.45 -9.73
CA LEU A 127 -11.36 -13.69 -9.83
C LEU A 127 -11.15 -12.41 -10.66
N GLU A 128 -10.02 -11.72 -10.51
CA GLU A 128 -9.67 -10.57 -11.35
C GLU A 128 -9.55 -10.98 -12.82
N ASP A 129 -8.86 -12.09 -13.12
CA ASP A 129 -8.74 -12.64 -14.46
C ASP A 129 -10.11 -13.03 -15.05
N LYS A 130 -10.99 -13.60 -14.23
CA LYS A 130 -12.36 -13.94 -14.63
C LYS A 130 -13.20 -12.69 -14.91
N ILE A 131 -13.09 -11.64 -14.07
CA ILE A 131 -13.77 -10.35 -14.28
C ILE A 131 -13.33 -9.74 -15.61
N GLU A 132 -12.04 -9.74 -15.89
CA GLU A 132 -11.49 -9.23 -17.17
C GLU A 132 -12.02 -10.02 -18.37
N SER A 133 -12.03 -11.35 -18.29
CA SER A 133 -12.56 -12.22 -19.34
C SER A 133 -14.05 -11.94 -19.60
N VAL A 134 -14.86 -11.88 -18.55
CA VAL A 134 -16.30 -11.62 -18.66
C VAL A 134 -16.56 -10.21 -19.20
N TYR A 135 -15.78 -9.21 -18.78
CA TYR A 135 -15.85 -7.85 -19.33
C TYR A 135 -15.58 -7.86 -20.85
N GLU A 136 -14.51 -8.52 -21.32
CA GLU A 136 -14.17 -8.56 -22.75
C GLU A 136 -15.23 -9.28 -23.60
N GLU A 137 -15.82 -10.38 -23.10
CA GLU A 137 -16.89 -11.08 -23.76
C GLU A 137 -18.11 -10.16 -24.01
N HIS A 138 -18.49 -9.38 -23.02
CA HIS A 138 -19.65 -8.49 -23.10
C HIS A 138 -19.36 -7.20 -23.87
N ARG A 139 -18.12 -6.71 -23.85
CA ARG A 139 -17.70 -5.57 -24.65
C ARG A 139 -17.80 -5.85 -26.16
N THR A 140 -17.62 -7.09 -26.57
CA THR A 140 -17.60 -7.49 -27.99
C THR A 140 -18.92 -8.01 -28.52
N GLY A 141 -19.99 -8.18 -27.71
CA GLY A 141 -21.29 -8.45 -28.29
C GLY A 141 -22.32 -9.25 -27.50
N ALA A 142 -22.01 -9.87 -26.39
CA ALA A 142 -23.02 -10.54 -25.57
C ALA A 142 -23.76 -9.51 -24.70
N PRO A 143 -25.11 -9.45 -24.69
CA PRO A 143 -25.81 -8.54 -23.78
C PRO A 143 -25.67 -9.02 -22.34
N TRP A 144 -25.58 -8.05 -21.41
CA TRP A 144 -25.63 -8.34 -19.98
C TRP A 144 -27.02 -8.87 -19.59
N ASP A 145 -27.07 -9.99 -18.87
CA ASP A 145 -28.28 -10.37 -18.15
C ASP A 145 -28.45 -9.45 -16.92
N ARG A 146 -29.52 -8.66 -16.94
CA ARG A 146 -29.76 -7.65 -15.90
C ARG A 146 -31.11 -7.83 -15.25
N PRO A 147 -31.18 -7.76 -13.92
CA PRO A 147 -32.44 -7.81 -13.20
C PRO A 147 -33.33 -6.59 -13.52
N THR A 148 -34.64 -6.77 -13.43
CA THR A 148 -35.64 -5.72 -13.63
C THR A 148 -36.55 -5.54 -12.42
N GLY A 149 -37.29 -4.44 -12.37
CA GLY A 149 -38.23 -4.17 -11.31
C GLY A 149 -37.60 -4.18 -9.93
N ALA A 150 -38.10 -5.01 -9.02
CA ALA A 150 -37.58 -5.11 -7.65
C ALA A 150 -36.16 -5.73 -7.55
N GLY A 151 -35.68 -6.31 -8.63
CA GLY A 151 -34.34 -6.90 -8.67
C GLY A 151 -33.20 -5.88 -8.88
N VAL A 152 -33.48 -4.63 -9.29
CA VAL A 152 -32.42 -3.59 -9.43
C VAL A 152 -31.86 -3.21 -8.08
N GLY A 153 -30.54 -2.92 -8.01
CA GLY A 153 -29.86 -2.48 -6.79
C GLY A 153 -30.31 -1.09 -6.34
N ARG A 154 -30.24 -0.86 -5.05
CA ARG A 154 -30.53 0.43 -4.42
C ARG A 154 -29.21 1.14 -4.10
N VAL A 155 -29.23 2.46 -4.14
CA VAL A 155 -28.07 3.29 -3.82
C VAL A 155 -28.40 4.18 -2.63
N SER A 156 -27.54 4.22 -1.64
CA SER A 156 -27.64 5.09 -0.48
C SER A 156 -26.28 5.62 -0.05
N ASP A 157 -26.27 6.77 0.59
CA ASP A 157 -25.08 7.33 1.22
C ASP A 157 -24.94 6.77 2.63
N TYR A 158 -23.71 6.39 2.99
CA TYR A 158 -23.34 5.94 4.32
C TYR A 158 -22.42 6.96 4.98
N THR A 159 -22.97 7.77 5.86
CA THR A 159 -22.29 8.94 6.44
C THR A 159 -21.51 8.64 7.71
N GLU A 160 -21.69 7.46 8.28
CA GLU A 160 -21.08 7.04 9.55
C GLU A 160 -19.66 6.45 9.37
N GLY A 161 -19.20 6.31 8.12
CA GLY A 161 -17.95 5.61 7.78
C GLY A 161 -16.72 6.20 8.45
N VAL A 162 -16.60 7.54 8.52
CA VAL A 162 -15.50 8.24 9.21
C VAL A 162 -15.47 7.87 10.68
N GLU A 163 -16.59 8.02 11.39
CA GLU A 163 -16.69 7.77 12.82
C GLU A 163 -16.41 6.29 13.16
N GLN A 164 -16.93 5.35 12.36
CA GLN A 164 -16.69 3.94 12.58
C GLN A 164 -15.22 3.58 12.39
N TYR A 165 -14.58 4.11 11.34
CA TYR A 165 -13.17 3.83 11.11
C TYR A 165 -12.27 4.50 12.16
N VAL A 166 -12.51 5.75 12.54
CA VAL A 166 -11.76 6.41 13.62
C VAL A 166 -11.94 5.66 14.95
N SER A 167 -13.15 5.22 15.26
CA SER A 167 -13.39 4.40 16.46
C SER A 167 -12.64 3.07 16.44
N HIS A 168 -12.53 2.43 15.27
CA HIS A 168 -11.72 1.23 15.07
C HIS A 168 -10.23 1.51 15.34
N LEU A 169 -9.68 2.57 14.77
CA LEU A 169 -8.30 3.00 15.01
C LEU A 169 -8.02 3.25 16.49
N MET A 170 -8.95 3.90 17.18
CA MET A 170 -8.83 4.12 18.64
C MET A 170 -8.83 2.81 19.43
N GLY A 171 -9.61 1.82 19.00
CA GLY A 171 -9.64 0.49 19.61
C GLY A 171 -8.35 -0.32 19.44
N ALA A 172 -7.54 0.01 18.44
CA ALA A 172 -6.25 -0.64 18.16
C ALA A 172 -5.08 -0.03 18.97
N LEU A 173 -5.26 1.16 19.56
CA LEU A 173 -4.18 1.84 20.27
C LEU A 173 -3.91 1.20 21.64
N PRO A 174 -2.64 0.86 21.96
CA PRO A 174 -2.26 0.34 23.27
C PRO A 174 -2.25 1.42 24.35
N ASN A 175 -2.03 2.68 23.99
CA ASN A 175 -1.95 3.84 24.88
C ASN A 175 -2.27 5.14 24.16
N ARG A 176 -2.52 6.19 24.93
CA ARG A 176 -2.73 7.54 24.42
C ARG A 176 -1.42 8.18 23.96
N LEU A 177 -1.56 9.27 23.19
CA LEU A 177 -0.45 10.06 22.62
C LEU A 177 -0.25 11.39 23.36
N ASP A 178 -0.77 11.53 24.59
CA ASP A 178 -0.71 12.78 25.34
C ASP A 178 0.73 13.27 25.50
N GLY A 179 0.99 14.53 25.22
CA GLY A 179 2.30 15.18 25.31
C GLY A 179 3.14 15.10 24.03
N LEU A 180 2.71 14.37 23.00
CA LEU A 180 3.37 14.40 21.71
C LEU A 180 2.82 15.51 20.82
N LYS A 181 3.71 16.19 20.12
CA LYS A 181 3.40 17.10 19.02
C LYS A 181 3.79 16.47 17.69
N ILE A 182 2.83 16.33 16.78
CA ILE A 182 2.98 15.56 15.55
C ILE A 182 2.59 16.42 14.34
N VAL A 183 3.42 16.44 13.30
CA VAL A 183 3.03 17.00 12.00
C VAL A 183 2.47 15.88 11.14
N LEU A 184 1.31 16.10 10.53
CA LEU A 184 0.65 15.17 9.63
C LEU A 184 0.63 15.75 8.22
N ASP A 185 1.21 15.04 7.26
CA ASP A 185 1.12 15.34 5.82
C ASP A 185 0.14 14.36 5.18
N GLU A 186 -1.01 14.88 4.81
CA GLU A 186 -2.14 14.10 4.29
C GLU A 186 -2.13 13.98 2.75
N ALA A 187 -1.07 14.41 2.08
CA ALA A 187 -0.92 14.36 0.62
C ALA A 187 -2.09 15.01 -0.17
N HIS A 188 -2.87 15.89 0.43
CA HIS A 188 -4.17 16.32 -0.07
C HIS A 188 -5.05 15.12 -0.48
N GLY A 189 -4.94 14.03 0.25
CA GLY A 189 -5.50 12.72 -0.06
C GLY A 189 -6.74 12.36 0.76
N ALA A 190 -7.07 11.10 0.75
CA ALA A 190 -8.26 10.52 1.37
C ALA A 190 -8.23 10.55 2.91
N ALA A 191 -7.06 10.65 3.52
CA ALA A 191 -6.90 10.73 4.98
C ALA A 191 -7.04 12.14 5.55
N ALA A 192 -7.14 13.18 4.73
CA ALA A 192 -7.16 14.59 5.16
C ALA A 192 -8.16 14.93 6.28
N ARG A 193 -9.23 14.15 6.41
CA ARG A 193 -10.20 14.28 7.52
C ARG A 193 -9.96 13.25 8.62
N VAL A 194 -9.70 12.00 8.25
CA VAL A 194 -9.66 10.86 9.18
C VAL A 194 -8.42 10.87 10.06
N SER A 195 -7.24 11.07 9.47
CA SER A 195 -5.97 10.99 10.19
C SER A 195 -5.86 12.10 11.24
N PRO A 196 -6.09 13.40 10.95
CA PRO A 196 -6.07 14.44 11.97
C PRO A 196 -7.06 14.19 13.12
N GLU A 197 -8.27 13.71 12.79
CA GLU A 197 -9.28 13.39 13.80
C GLU A 197 -8.81 12.23 14.70
N ALA A 198 -8.22 11.19 14.15
CA ALA A 198 -7.73 10.04 14.88
C ALA A 198 -6.58 10.41 15.84
N PHE A 199 -5.56 11.15 15.35
CA PHE A 199 -4.43 11.58 16.17
C PHE A 199 -4.86 12.55 17.28
N ALA A 200 -5.77 13.49 16.99
CA ALA A 200 -6.31 14.39 18.01
C ALA A 200 -7.10 13.63 19.08
N ARG A 201 -7.96 12.66 18.71
CA ARG A 201 -8.67 11.81 19.69
C ARG A 201 -7.73 10.97 20.54
N ALA A 202 -6.61 10.53 19.95
CA ALA A 202 -5.57 9.82 20.67
C ALA A 202 -4.84 10.70 21.70
N GLY A 203 -4.95 12.03 21.62
CA GLY A 203 -4.41 12.99 22.57
C GLY A 203 -3.17 13.76 22.10
N ALA A 204 -2.75 13.61 20.86
CA ALA A 204 -1.63 14.35 20.30
C ALA A 204 -2.00 15.83 20.03
N GLU A 205 -1.02 16.72 20.20
CA GLU A 205 -1.04 18.04 19.57
C GLU A 205 -0.66 17.89 18.11
N ILE A 206 -1.52 18.31 17.18
CA ILE A 206 -1.32 18.09 15.76
C ILE A 206 -1.12 19.41 14.99
N VAL A 207 -0.25 19.34 13.98
CA VAL A 207 -0.12 20.33 12.91
C VAL A 207 -0.37 19.58 11.60
N THR A 208 -1.26 20.09 10.75
CA THR A 208 -1.58 19.45 9.47
C THR A 208 -1.01 20.23 8.30
N ILE A 209 -0.41 19.53 7.35
CA ILE A 209 -0.03 20.03 6.04
C ILE A 209 -0.61 19.10 4.97
N GLY A 210 -0.75 19.57 3.73
CA GLY A 210 -1.33 18.75 2.68
C GLY A 210 -2.75 18.24 2.97
N ALA A 211 -3.56 18.97 3.80
CA ALA A 211 -4.86 18.52 4.28
C ALA A 211 -6.08 19.25 3.67
N GLU A 212 -5.89 19.98 2.57
CA GLU A 212 -6.94 20.71 1.88
C GLU A 212 -7.11 20.19 0.44
N PRO A 213 -7.75 19.02 0.26
CA PRO A 213 -7.94 18.45 -1.06
C PRO A 213 -8.92 19.29 -1.90
N ASP A 214 -8.51 19.67 -3.11
CA ASP A 214 -9.35 20.39 -4.07
C ASP A 214 -9.71 19.54 -5.31
N GLY A 215 -9.28 18.27 -5.32
CA GLY A 215 -9.47 17.32 -6.41
C GLY A 215 -8.34 17.33 -7.45
N LEU A 216 -7.46 18.34 -7.44
CA LEU A 216 -6.40 18.53 -8.43
C LEU A 216 -4.99 18.48 -7.82
N ASN A 217 -4.88 18.59 -6.51
CA ASN A 217 -3.63 18.77 -5.78
C ASN A 217 -3.11 17.51 -5.04
N ILE A 218 -3.76 16.35 -5.21
CA ILE A 218 -3.36 15.10 -4.55
C ILE A 218 -1.92 14.70 -4.93
N ASN A 219 -1.08 14.38 -3.93
CA ASN A 219 0.34 14.00 -4.09
C ASN A 219 1.24 15.07 -4.76
N ASP A 220 0.79 16.30 -4.89
CA ASP A 220 1.56 17.35 -5.58
C ASP A 220 2.60 17.98 -4.64
N GLY A 221 3.82 17.41 -4.71
CA GLY A 221 4.96 17.85 -3.91
C GLY A 221 4.83 17.61 -2.40
N CYS A 222 3.91 16.75 -1.97
CA CYS A 222 3.63 16.41 -0.58
C CYS A 222 3.42 14.88 -0.40
N GLY A 223 3.16 14.46 0.82
CA GLY A 223 2.90 13.08 1.19
C GLY A 223 4.12 12.18 1.18
N SER A 224 3.90 10.85 1.25
CA SER A 224 4.96 9.86 1.45
C SER A 224 6.00 9.77 0.33
N THR A 225 5.72 10.34 -0.85
CA THR A 225 6.69 10.39 -1.96
C THR A 225 7.52 11.68 -2.00
N HIS A 226 7.16 12.70 -1.20
CA HIS A 226 7.79 14.03 -1.18
C HIS A 226 7.87 14.58 0.24
N LEU A 227 8.75 14.04 1.06
CA LEU A 227 8.87 14.37 2.49
C LEU A 227 9.49 15.77 2.78
N GLY A 228 9.86 16.54 1.77
CA GLY A 228 10.54 17.82 1.95
C GLY A 228 9.76 18.83 2.82
N LEU A 229 8.46 18.98 2.53
CA LEU A 229 7.58 19.87 3.31
C LEU A 229 7.40 19.36 4.75
N LEU A 230 7.23 18.06 4.92
CA LEU A 230 7.07 17.45 6.24
C LEU A 230 8.33 17.66 7.10
N LYS A 231 9.54 17.46 6.54
CA LYS A 231 10.81 17.69 7.24
C LYS A 231 10.93 19.14 7.73
N GLN A 232 10.59 20.08 6.85
CA GLN A 232 10.60 21.50 7.17
C GLN A 232 9.61 21.82 8.31
N ALA A 233 8.37 21.34 8.19
CA ALA A 233 7.32 21.59 9.16
C ALA A 233 7.63 20.98 10.55
N VAL A 234 8.22 19.77 10.61
CA VAL A 234 8.66 19.16 11.88
C VAL A 234 9.65 20.07 12.60
N ILE A 235 10.64 20.61 11.90
CA ILE A 235 11.64 21.53 12.48
C ILE A 235 11.01 22.86 12.89
N GLU A 236 10.22 23.48 12.01
CA GLU A 236 9.58 24.79 12.26
C GLU A 236 8.65 24.75 13.48
N HIS A 237 7.90 23.67 13.63
CA HIS A 237 6.96 23.50 14.74
C HIS A 237 7.58 22.86 15.97
N SER A 238 8.87 22.49 15.93
CA SER A 238 9.55 21.72 17.00
C SER A 238 8.71 20.50 17.40
N ALA A 239 8.24 19.74 16.41
CA ALA A 239 7.43 18.55 16.62
C ALA A 239 8.32 17.34 16.99
N ASP A 240 7.76 16.39 17.75
CA ASP A 240 8.46 15.18 18.16
C ASP A 240 8.67 14.23 16.96
N LEU A 241 7.73 14.24 16.01
CA LEU A 241 7.80 13.49 14.77
C LEU A 241 6.83 14.04 13.72
N GLY A 242 7.04 13.62 12.48
CA GLY A 242 6.12 13.82 11.36
C GLY A 242 5.66 12.50 10.79
N ILE A 243 4.43 12.45 10.29
CA ILE A 243 3.82 11.32 9.59
C ILE A 243 3.36 11.79 8.22
N ALA A 244 3.70 11.04 7.17
CA ALA A 244 3.22 11.29 5.82
C ALA A 244 2.44 10.09 5.28
N HIS A 245 1.27 10.36 4.72
CA HIS A 245 0.49 9.40 3.96
C HIS A 245 0.68 9.59 2.45
N ASP A 246 0.24 8.62 1.67
CA ASP A 246 0.00 8.82 0.24
C ASP A 246 -1.48 9.11 -0.03
N GLY A 247 -1.85 9.31 -1.30
CA GLY A 247 -3.17 9.81 -1.66
C GLY A 247 -4.37 9.00 -1.16
N ASP A 248 -4.24 7.69 -0.96
CA ASP A 248 -5.28 6.82 -0.39
C ASP A 248 -4.91 6.23 0.98
N ALA A 249 -3.80 6.70 1.55
CA ALA A 249 -3.34 6.43 2.91
C ALA A 249 -3.23 4.95 3.26
N ASP A 250 -2.87 4.11 2.28
CA ASP A 250 -2.47 2.73 2.55
C ASP A 250 -0.98 2.64 2.96
N ARG A 251 -0.25 3.79 2.95
CA ARG A 251 1.15 3.92 3.34
C ARG A 251 1.35 4.95 4.44
N CYS A 252 2.44 4.72 5.19
CA CYS A 252 2.96 5.62 6.22
C CYS A 252 4.48 5.69 6.10
N LEU A 253 5.02 6.89 5.90
CA LEU A 253 6.41 7.19 6.18
C LEU A 253 6.50 8.20 7.32
N ALA A 254 7.64 8.29 7.98
CA ALA A 254 7.80 9.20 9.09
C ALA A 254 9.06 10.08 8.97
N VAL A 255 9.08 11.13 9.77
CA VAL A 255 10.23 12.02 9.97
C VAL A 255 10.44 12.15 11.47
N ASP A 256 11.68 12.02 11.93
CA ASP A 256 12.00 12.23 13.33
C ASP A 256 12.05 13.72 13.70
N GLY A 257 12.16 14.04 14.99
CA GLY A 257 12.23 15.41 15.48
C GLY A 257 13.42 16.24 15.00
N PHE A 258 14.39 15.61 14.31
CA PHE A 258 15.55 16.27 13.71
C PHE A 258 15.41 16.46 12.18
N GLY A 259 14.29 16.01 11.58
CA GLY A 259 14.04 16.11 10.14
C GLY A 259 14.63 14.96 9.32
N ASN A 260 15.07 13.85 9.95
CA ASN A 260 15.53 12.68 9.23
C ASN A 260 14.35 11.79 8.82
N GLU A 261 14.45 11.22 7.63
CA GLU A 261 13.46 10.27 7.12
C GLU A 261 13.53 8.93 7.87
N ILE A 262 12.38 8.39 8.20
CA ILE A 262 12.17 7.06 8.76
C ILE A 262 11.31 6.30 7.76
N ASP A 263 11.93 5.34 7.06
CA ASP A 263 11.26 4.56 6.01
C ASP A 263 10.44 3.38 6.56
N GLY A 264 9.74 2.68 5.66
CA GLY A 264 8.88 1.57 6.05
C GLY A 264 9.63 0.43 6.75
N ASP A 265 10.89 0.17 6.39
CA ASP A 265 11.70 -0.86 7.05
C ASP A 265 12.01 -0.48 8.50
N GLN A 266 12.34 0.80 8.74
CA GLN A 266 12.59 1.30 10.10
C GLN A 266 11.29 1.31 10.92
N ILE A 267 10.17 1.69 10.32
CA ILE A 267 8.83 1.61 10.96
C ILE A 267 8.53 0.16 11.33
N LEU A 268 8.69 -0.78 10.41
CA LEU A 268 8.51 -2.20 10.67
C LEU A 268 9.40 -2.70 11.81
N ALA A 269 10.67 -2.25 11.86
CA ALA A 269 11.59 -2.64 12.93
C ALA A 269 11.12 -2.15 14.29
N VAL A 270 10.68 -0.89 14.40
CA VAL A 270 10.16 -0.31 15.65
C VAL A 270 8.89 -1.04 16.09
N LEU A 271 7.96 -1.31 15.17
CA LEU A 271 6.71 -1.99 15.47
C LEU A 271 6.94 -3.47 15.81
N ALA A 272 7.86 -4.16 15.11
CA ALA A 272 8.20 -5.55 15.40
C ALA A 272 8.72 -5.72 16.83
N LEU A 273 9.60 -4.82 17.29
CA LEU A 273 10.10 -4.84 18.66
C LEU A 273 8.98 -4.56 19.67
N ALA A 274 8.13 -3.56 19.41
CA ALA A 274 7.00 -3.25 20.30
C ALA A 274 6.03 -4.44 20.42
N MET A 275 5.74 -5.10 19.29
CA MET A 275 4.87 -6.28 19.26
C MET A 275 5.53 -7.51 19.89
N GLN A 276 6.84 -7.68 19.75
CA GLN A 276 7.59 -8.75 20.44
C GLN A 276 7.54 -8.56 21.95
N GLU A 277 7.84 -7.36 22.44
CA GLU A 277 7.79 -7.03 23.86
C GLU A 277 6.40 -7.24 24.50
N SER A 278 5.33 -6.97 23.73
CA SER A 278 3.95 -7.21 24.19
C SER A 278 3.44 -8.64 23.96
N GLY A 279 4.22 -9.49 23.31
CA GLY A 279 3.82 -10.86 22.92
C GLY A 279 2.83 -10.92 21.76
N ALA A 280 2.63 -9.82 21.02
CA ALA A 280 1.73 -9.73 19.88
C ALA A 280 2.39 -10.14 18.55
N LEU A 281 3.73 -10.21 18.48
CA LEU A 281 4.45 -10.65 17.29
C LEU A 281 4.42 -12.17 17.16
N ARG A 282 3.40 -12.70 16.48
CA ARG A 282 3.19 -14.15 16.34
C ARG A 282 4.39 -14.84 15.69
N GLY A 283 4.93 -15.86 16.40
CA GLY A 283 6.09 -16.62 15.98
C GLY A 283 7.40 -15.83 15.92
N ASP A 284 7.47 -14.67 16.61
CA ASP A 284 8.60 -13.74 16.52
C ASP A 284 9.03 -13.48 15.06
N THR A 285 8.03 -13.28 14.18
CA THR A 285 8.26 -13.23 12.72
C THR A 285 7.63 -11.96 12.14
N VAL A 286 8.39 -11.29 11.27
CA VAL A 286 7.93 -10.21 10.40
C VAL A 286 8.05 -10.63 8.93
N VAL A 287 7.10 -10.21 8.11
CA VAL A 287 7.10 -10.51 6.66
C VAL A 287 7.41 -9.23 5.90
N ALA A 288 8.39 -9.28 4.98
CA ALA A 288 8.71 -8.14 4.11
C ALA A 288 9.07 -8.62 2.70
N THR A 289 9.24 -7.70 1.76
CA THR A 289 9.66 -8.06 0.40
C THR A 289 11.18 -8.18 0.29
N VAL A 290 11.65 -8.80 -0.79
CA VAL A 290 13.08 -8.84 -1.13
C VAL A 290 13.69 -7.45 -1.34
N MET A 291 12.88 -6.39 -1.42
CA MET A 291 13.37 -5.00 -1.54
C MET A 291 13.74 -4.37 -0.20
N SER A 292 13.31 -4.93 0.92
CA SER A 292 13.69 -4.42 2.25
C SER A 292 15.19 -4.41 2.42
N ASN A 293 15.71 -3.35 3.01
CA ASN A 293 17.15 -3.12 3.18
C ASN A 293 17.80 -4.25 4.00
N LEU A 294 19.00 -4.66 3.63
CA LEU A 294 19.74 -5.70 4.36
C LEU A 294 19.94 -5.33 5.84
N GLY A 295 20.08 -4.03 6.15
CA GLY A 295 20.12 -3.54 7.52
C GLY A 295 18.90 -3.92 8.35
N PHE A 296 17.71 -3.97 7.74
CA PHE A 296 16.49 -4.45 8.41
C PHE A 296 16.60 -5.93 8.79
N LYS A 297 17.05 -6.76 7.83
CA LYS A 297 17.27 -8.20 8.11
C LYS A 297 18.25 -8.40 9.26
N LEU A 298 19.40 -7.74 9.20
CA LEU A 298 20.43 -7.84 10.24
C LEU A 298 19.93 -7.38 11.62
N ALA A 299 19.13 -6.30 11.65
CA ALA A 299 18.53 -5.79 12.87
C ALA A 299 17.54 -6.78 13.48
N MET A 300 16.67 -7.39 12.68
CA MET A 300 15.71 -8.39 13.14
C MET A 300 16.40 -9.65 13.65
N GLU A 301 17.39 -10.16 12.92
CA GLU A 301 18.20 -11.32 13.36
C GLU A 301 18.90 -11.06 14.70
N ALA A 302 19.46 -9.86 14.89
CA ALA A 302 20.13 -9.47 16.14
C ALA A 302 19.17 -9.41 17.35
N LYS A 303 17.86 -9.25 17.09
CA LYS A 303 16.80 -9.23 18.11
C LYS A 303 16.07 -10.57 18.25
N GLY A 304 16.51 -11.61 17.54
CA GLY A 304 15.86 -12.92 17.54
C GLY A 304 14.52 -12.95 16.82
N ILE A 305 14.24 -11.96 15.96
CA ILE A 305 13.05 -11.89 15.12
C ILE A 305 13.38 -12.48 13.75
N GLN A 306 12.54 -13.39 13.28
CA GLN A 306 12.67 -13.97 11.95
C GLN A 306 12.14 -13.00 10.89
N LEU A 307 12.87 -12.87 9.76
CA LEU A 307 12.40 -12.14 8.58
C LEU A 307 12.03 -13.15 7.49
N VAL A 308 10.74 -13.22 7.15
CA VAL A 308 10.25 -13.94 5.97
C VAL A 308 10.23 -12.98 4.80
N GLN A 309 10.94 -13.34 3.71
CA GLN A 309 11.01 -12.49 2.52
C GLN A 309 10.14 -13.05 1.38
N THR A 310 9.33 -12.17 0.79
CA THR A 310 8.46 -12.48 -0.35
C THR A 310 8.92 -11.77 -1.62
N ALA A 311 8.32 -12.10 -2.75
CA ALA A 311 8.40 -11.29 -3.95
C ALA A 311 7.87 -9.87 -3.69
N VAL A 312 8.23 -8.93 -4.57
CA VAL A 312 7.79 -7.53 -4.47
C VAL A 312 6.29 -7.41 -4.78
N GLY A 313 5.57 -6.77 -3.88
CA GLY A 313 4.14 -6.53 -3.94
C GLY A 313 3.46 -6.88 -2.62
N ASP A 314 2.63 -5.98 -2.15
CA ASP A 314 1.87 -6.09 -0.90
C ASP A 314 1.00 -7.36 -0.84
N ARG A 315 0.49 -7.82 -1.99
CA ARG A 315 -0.25 -9.07 -2.12
C ARG A 315 0.54 -10.28 -1.60
N TYR A 316 1.80 -10.43 -1.99
CA TYR A 316 2.64 -11.55 -1.57
C TYR A 316 2.97 -11.50 -0.08
N VAL A 317 3.14 -10.28 0.46
CA VAL A 317 3.29 -10.07 1.91
C VAL A 317 2.05 -10.55 2.65
N LEU A 318 0.86 -10.08 2.22
CA LEU A 318 -0.41 -10.44 2.84
C LEU A 318 -0.72 -11.94 2.73
N GLU A 319 -0.45 -12.57 1.59
CA GLU A 319 -0.63 -14.03 1.39
C GLU A 319 0.24 -14.82 2.36
N SER A 320 1.54 -14.49 2.45
CA SER A 320 2.46 -15.14 3.39
C SER A 320 2.03 -14.95 4.86
N MET A 321 1.56 -13.74 5.22
CA MET A 321 1.04 -13.47 6.57
C MET A 321 -0.18 -14.33 6.90
N LYS A 322 -1.13 -14.46 5.96
CA LYS A 322 -2.35 -15.25 6.15
C LYS A 322 -2.06 -16.75 6.22
N GLU A 323 -1.22 -17.26 5.34
CA GLU A 323 -0.88 -18.68 5.27
C GLU A 323 -0.24 -19.18 6.57
N HIS A 324 0.61 -18.36 7.18
CA HIS A 324 1.38 -18.74 8.38
C HIS A 324 0.83 -18.10 9.66
N GLY A 325 -0.17 -17.21 9.57
CA GLY A 325 -0.75 -16.54 10.72
C GLY A 325 0.14 -15.45 11.33
N TYR A 326 1.06 -14.85 10.57
CA TYR A 326 1.92 -13.77 11.06
C TYR A 326 1.15 -12.45 11.26
N ALA A 327 1.54 -11.67 12.25
CA ALA A 327 0.83 -10.49 12.68
C ALA A 327 1.25 -9.20 11.99
N LEU A 328 2.53 -9.09 11.59
CA LEU A 328 3.15 -7.89 11.05
C LEU A 328 3.86 -8.19 9.74
N GLY A 329 3.65 -7.34 8.75
CA GLY A 329 4.40 -7.36 7.49
C GLY A 329 4.27 -6.06 6.74
N GLY A 330 5.09 -5.88 5.71
CA GLY A 330 5.02 -4.67 4.91
C GLY A 330 6.16 -4.49 3.93
N GLU A 331 6.31 -3.28 3.44
CA GLU A 331 7.28 -2.86 2.45
C GLU A 331 8.03 -1.60 2.88
N GLN A 332 9.24 -1.41 2.38
CA GLN A 332 10.03 -0.19 2.60
C GLN A 332 9.28 1.09 2.16
N SER A 333 8.36 0.98 1.21
CA SER A 333 7.50 2.08 0.76
C SER A 333 6.53 2.61 1.81
N GLY A 334 6.46 1.97 2.99
CA GLY A 334 5.56 2.34 4.07
C GLY A 334 4.19 1.63 4.05
N HIS A 335 3.96 0.70 3.13
CA HIS A 335 2.77 -0.16 3.15
C HIS A 335 2.94 -1.22 4.23
N VAL A 336 2.36 -0.97 5.41
CA VAL A 336 2.48 -1.81 6.61
C VAL A 336 1.13 -2.42 6.95
N ILE A 337 1.13 -3.74 7.12
CA ILE A 337 -0.05 -4.55 7.45
C ILE A 337 0.07 -5.04 8.87
N ILE A 338 -0.93 -4.74 9.70
CA ILE A 338 -1.08 -5.25 11.07
C ILE A 338 -2.34 -6.09 11.07
N LEU A 339 -2.18 -7.40 10.82
CA LEU A 339 -3.25 -8.29 10.42
C LEU A 339 -4.38 -8.45 11.45
N ASP A 340 -4.12 -8.16 12.73
CA ASP A 340 -5.14 -8.17 13.78
C ASP A 340 -6.12 -7.00 13.68
N HIS A 341 -5.75 -5.94 12.96
CA HIS A 341 -6.53 -4.70 12.86
C HIS A 341 -6.88 -4.30 11.44
N ALA A 342 -6.13 -4.77 10.43
CA ALA A 342 -6.33 -4.37 9.04
C ALA A 342 -6.14 -5.56 8.08
N THR A 343 -6.88 -5.56 6.97
CA THR A 343 -6.81 -6.58 5.91
C THR A 343 -5.92 -6.16 4.74
N THR A 344 -5.37 -4.95 4.80
CA THR A 344 -4.44 -4.33 3.84
C THR A 344 -3.51 -3.38 4.59
N GLY A 345 -2.57 -2.72 3.92
CA GLY A 345 -1.79 -1.65 4.52
C GLY A 345 -2.70 -0.53 5.02
N ASP A 346 -2.37 0.00 6.20
CA ASP A 346 -3.11 1.08 6.84
C ASP A 346 -2.13 2.12 7.38
N GLY A 347 -1.97 3.20 6.63
CA GLY A 347 -1.01 4.25 6.97
C GLY A 347 -1.39 4.99 8.24
N THR A 348 -2.68 5.27 8.46
CA THR A 348 -3.14 5.96 9.67
C THR A 348 -2.93 5.10 10.92
N LEU A 349 -3.28 3.83 10.86
CA LEU A 349 -3.03 2.87 11.95
C LEU A 349 -1.52 2.74 12.24
N THR A 350 -0.72 2.62 11.20
CA THR A 350 0.75 2.50 11.31
C THR A 350 1.35 3.72 12.00
N GLY A 351 0.98 4.93 11.56
CA GLY A 351 1.44 6.17 12.18
C GLY A 351 1.01 6.31 13.63
N LEU A 352 -0.23 5.97 13.95
CA LEU A 352 -0.75 5.96 15.33
C LEU A 352 0.01 5.00 16.24
N LEU A 353 0.29 3.77 15.79
CA LEU A 353 1.04 2.78 16.58
C LEU A 353 2.52 3.15 16.74
N LEU A 354 3.12 3.76 15.71
CA LEU A 354 4.47 4.31 15.79
C LEU A 354 4.54 5.43 16.85
N ALA A 355 3.61 6.38 16.81
CA ALA A 355 3.50 7.45 17.80
C ALA A 355 3.18 6.91 19.21
N ALA A 356 2.33 5.88 19.31
CA ALA A 356 2.04 5.22 20.59
C ALA A 356 3.30 4.59 21.21
N ARG A 357 4.21 4.03 20.39
CA ARG A 357 5.50 3.53 20.88
C ARG A 357 6.39 4.66 21.42
N VAL A 358 6.46 5.79 20.72
CA VAL A 358 7.19 6.99 21.20
C VAL A 358 6.61 7.46 22.55
N ALA A 359 5.28 7.61 22.63
CA ALA A 359 4.60 8.05 23.87
C ALA A 359 4.83 7.07 25.03
N ALA A 360 4.72 5.76 24.79
CA ALA A 360 4.85 4.74 25.84
C ALA A 360 6.26 4.65 26.41
N THR A 361 7.28 4.85 25.58
CA THR A 361 8.68 4.73 26.00
C THR A 361 9.29 6.05 26.47
N GLY A 362 8.77 7.17 26.00
CA GLY A 362 9.41 8.49 26.15
C GLY A 362 10.73 8.61 25.38
N VAL A 363 11.04 7.65 24.49
CA VAL A 363 12.25 7.62 23.68
C VAL A 363 11.96 8.29 22.35
N PRO A 364 12.78 9.26 21.90
CA PRO A 364 12.61 9.91 20.60
C PRO A 364 12.60 8.91 19.45
N LEU A 365 11.82 9.22 18.38
CA LEU A 365 11.72 8.35 17.21
C LEU A 365 13.08 8.06 16.56
N ALA A 366 14.00 9.04 16.52
CA ALA A 366 15.35 8.86 16.05
C ALA A 366 16.11 7.71 16.74
N GLU A 367 15.96 7.61 18.06
CA GLU A 367 16.62 6.56 18.86
C GLU A 367 15.90 5.20 18.69
N LEU A 368 14.57 5.18 18.59
CA LEU A 368 13.83 3.95 18.33
C LEU A 368 14.19 3.39 16.95
N ALA A 369 14.27 4.22 15.93
CA ALA A 369 14.61 3.83 14.56
C ALA A 369 16.10 3.41 14.40
N ALA A 370 16.98 3.86 15.31
CA ALA A 370 18.39 3.46 15.33
C ALA A 370 18.62 1.96 15.62
N VAL A 371 17.58 1.20 15.95
CA VAL A 371 17.64 -0.27 16.01
C VAL A 371 18.10 -0.87 14.68
N MET A 372 17.80 -0.21 13.58
CA MET A 372 18.19 -0.58 12.23
C MET A 372 19.20 0.43 11.68
N ASN A 373 20.35 -0.04 11.22
CA ASN A 373 21.27 0.76 10.43
C ASN A 373 21.01 0.52 8.95
N ARG A 374 20.46 1.53 8.28
CA ARG A 374 20.20 1.47 6.85
C ARG A 374 21.50 1.45 6.05
N LEU A 375 21.74 0.37 5.32
CA LEU A 375 22.90 0.26 4.46
C LEU A 375 22.70 1.10 3.19
N PRO A 376 23.77 1.78 2.72
CA PRO A 376 23.75 2.47 1.44
C PRO A 376 23.33 1.54 0.31
N GLN A 377 22.41 2.01 -0.54
CA GLN A 377 21.83 1.25 -1.64
C GLN A 377 21.97 2.01 -2.95
N ILE A 378 22.43 1.33 -3.98
CA ILE A 378 22.48 1.82 -5.36
C ILE A 378 21.59 0.95 -6.24
N LEU A 379 20.76 1.62 -7.05
CA LEU A 379 19.91 0.98 -8.05
C LEU A 379 20.26 1.53 -9.43
N ILE A 380 20.69 0.64 -10.33
CA ILE A 380 20.97 0.97 -11.74
C ILE A 380 19.98 0.25 -12.63
N ASN A 381 19.24 0.99 -13.45
CA ASN A 381 18.39 0.44 -14.49
C ASN A 381 19.21 0.23 -15.76
N VAL A 382 19.28 -0.99 -16.26
CA VAL A 382 19.98 -1.34 -17.52
C VAL A 382 18.93 -1.58 -18.59
N PRO A 383 18.67 -0.63 -19.49
CA PRO A 383 17.68 -0.77 -20.56
C PRO A 383 18.20 -1.60 -21.73
N ASP A 384 17.28 -1.96 -22.62
CA ASP A 384 17.56 -2.60 -23.93
C ASP A 384 18.31 -3.93 -23.81
N VAL A 385 17.95 -4.75 -22.82
CA VAL A 385 18.54 -6.07 -22.56
C VAL A 385 17.48 -7.17 -22.58
N ASP A 386 17.87 -8.38 -22.96
CA ASP A 386 17.00 -9.56 -22.91
C ASP A 386 16.82 -10.04 -21.46
N LYS A 387 15.80 -9.49 -20.81
CA LYS A 387 15.48 -9.78 -19.41
C LYS A 387 15.12 -11.26 -19.14
N SER A 388 14.77 -12.06 -20.17
CA SER A 388 14.45 -13.48 -19.99
C SER A 388 15.69 -14.32 -19.67
N ARG A 389 16.88 -13.82 -20.01
CA ARG A 389 18.15 -14.50 -19.79
C ARG A 389 18.80 -14.21 -18.44
N VAL A 390 18.23 -13.35 -17.61
CA VAL A 390 18.80 -12.98 -16.28
C VAL A 390 19.10 -14.21 -15.43
N THR A 391 18.19 -15.19 -15.40
CA THR A 391 18.34 -16.40 -14.56
C THR A 391 19.14 -17.52 -15.23
N THR A 392 19.41 -17.42 -16.53
CA THR A 392 20.07 -18.49 -17.32
C THR A 392 21.49 -18.14 -17.78
N SER A 393 21.90 -16.88 -17.65
CA SER A 393 23.26 -16.43 -18.01
C SER A 393 24.29 -16.87 -16.97
N GLY A 394 25.19 -17.79 -17.36
CA GLY A 394 26.26 -18.26 -16.49
C GLY A 394 27.30 -17.17 -16.16
N GLU A 395 27.56 -16.27 -17.11
CA GLU A 395 28.46 -15.11 -16.93
C GLU A 395 27.92 -14.18 -15.85
N LEU A 396 26.62 -13.86 -15.92
CA LEU A 396 25.97 -13.00 -14.94
C LEU A 396 25.93 -13.65 -13.55
N ALA A 397 25.61 -14.93 -13.48
CA ALA A 397 25.63 -15.68 -12.21
C ALA A 397 27.02 -15.70 -11.56
N ALA A 398 28.09 -15.85 -12.35
CA ALA A 398 29.46 -15.80 -11.86
C ALA A 398 29.83 -14.41 -11.33
N ALA A 399 29.45 -13.34 -12.04
CA ALA A 399 29.71 -11.97 -11.63
C ALA A 399 28.96 -11.61 -10.33
N VAL A 400 27.70 -12.04 -10.18
CA VAL A 400 26.92 -11.87 -8.94
C VAL A 400 27.60 -12.59 -7.78
N ALA A 401 27.98 -13.85 -7.95
CA ALA A 401 28.65 -14.63 -6.90
C ALA A 401 30.01 -14.05 -6.49
N GLU A 402 30.72 -13.40 -7.41
CA GLU A 402 31.94 -12.67 -7.08
C GLU A 402 31.65 -11.40 -6.27
N ALA A 403 30.66 -10.62 -6.70
CA ALA A 403 30.24 -9.42 -5.98
C ALA A 403 29.73 -9.74 -4.57
N GLU A 404 28.93 -10.79 -4.40
CA GLU A 404 28.47 -11.24 -3.07
C GLU A 404 29.62 -11.68 -2.16
N ARG A 405 30.66 -12.33 -2.70
CA ARG A 405 31.85 -12.67 -1.92
C ARG A 405 32.65 -11.43 -1.51
N GLU A 406 32.75 -10.41 -2.38
CA GLU A 406 33.40 -9.14 -2.08
C GLU A 406 32.64 -8.36 -0.98
N LEU A 407 31.31 -8.32 -1.07
CA LEU A 407 30.45 -7.62 -0.13
C LEU A 407 30.35 -8.31 1.24
N GLY A 408 30.50 -9.64 1.28
CA GLY A 408 30.43 -10.44 2.50
C GLY A 408 29.04 -10.36 3.17
N SER A 409 29.03 -10.32 4.51
CA SER A 409 27.77 -10.23 5.29
C SER A 409 27.21 -8.82 5.41
N THR A 410 27.94 -7.81 4.96
CA THR A 410 27.56 -6.40 5.08
C THR A 410 27.06 -5.79 3.76
N GLY A 411 26.75 -6.63 2.78
CA GLY A 411 26.18 -6.20 1.52
C GLY A 411 25.46 -7.34 0.81
N ARG A 412 24.73 -6.98 -0.23
CA ARG A 412 24.04 -7.93 -1.10
C ARG A 412 23.84 -7.39 -2.50
N VAL A 413 23.56 -8.30 -3.41
CA VAL A 413 23.17 -8.01 -4.79
C VAL A 413 21.74 -8.50 -5.03
N LEU A 414 20.94 -7.69 -5.69
CA LEU A 414 19.63 -8.11 -6.19
C LEU A 414 19.50 -7.72 -7.66
N LEU A 415 19.46 -8.72 -8.54
CA LEU A 415 19.15 -8.54 -9.97
C LEU A 415 17.70 -8.90 -10.21
N ARG A 416 16.95 -7.98 -10.83
CA ARG A 416 15.54 -8.18 -11.10
C ARG A 416 15.14 -7.69 -12.50
N PRO A 417 14.53 -8.53 -13.34
CA PRO A 417 13.88 -8.07 -14.56
C PRO A 417 12.69 -7.17 -14.20
N SER A 418 12.52 -6.06 -14.94
CA SER A 418 11.31 -5.24 -14.79
C SER A 418 10.09 -6.01 -15.32
N GLY A 419 8.97 -5.94 -14.60
CA GLY A 419 7.70 -6.52 -15.03
C GLY A 419 7.15 -5.84 -16.28
N THR A 420 7.22 -4.51 -16.31
CA THR A 420 6.55 -3.65 -17.30
C THR A 420 7.49 -3.10 -18.39
N GLU A 421 8.77 -2.95 -18.11
CA GLU A 421 9.75 -2.29 -18.97
C GLU A 421 10.79 -3.29 -19.51
N PRO A 422 11.39 -3.07 -20.70
CA PRO A 422 12.44 -3.91 -21.24
C PRO A 422 13.82 -3.58 -20.62
N LEU A 423 13.94 -3.76 -19.28
CA LEU A 423 15.16 -3.49 -18.55
C LEU A 423 15.39 -4.47 -17.40
N VAL A 424 16.62 -4.54 -16.94
CA VAL A 424 17.05 -5.25 -15.73
C VAL A 424 17.48 -4.23 -14.70
N ARG A 425 17.01 -4.38 -13.46
CA ARG A 425 17.38 -3.58 -12.30
C ARG A 425 18.50 -4.26 -11.54
N VAL A 426 19.63 -3.55 -11.43
CA VAL A 426 20.79 -3.96 -10.63
C VAL A 426 20.76 -3.18 -9.33
N MET A 427 20.45 -3.83 -8.23
CA MET A 427 20.48 -3.23 -6.90
C MET A 427 21.64 -3.81 -6.10
N VAL A 428 22.43 -2.95 -5.48
CA VAL A 428 23.53 -3.31 -4.59
C VAL A 428 23.43 -2.54 -3.30
N GLU A 429 23.54 -3.23 -2.19
CA GLU A 429 23.70 -2.66 -0.86
C GLU A 429 25.10 -3.00 -0.35
N ALA A 430 25.74 -2.06 0.34
CA ALA A 430 27.08 -2.24 0.88
C ALA A 430 27.29 -1.43 2.16
N ALA A 431 28.39 -1.68 2.86
CA ALA A 431 28.72 -0.96 4.09
C ALA A 431 28.92 0.55 3.86
N ASP A 432 29.39 0.95 2.67
CA ASP A 432 29.52 2.34 2.27
C ASP A 432 29.03 2.58 0.83
N ILE A 433 28.75 3.82 0.51
CA ILE A 433 28.14 4.21 -0.77
C ILE A 433 29.13 4.04 -1.95
N GLU A 434 30.42 4.18 -1.72
CA GLU A 434 31.46 4.08 -2.75
C GLU A 434 31.59 2.63 -3.21
N GLN A 435 31.58 1.68 -2.26
CA GLN A 435 31.55 0.24 -2.54
C GLN A 435 30.29 -0.14 -3.28
N ALA A 436 29.11 0.34 -2.82
CA ALA A 436 27.83 0.08 -3.49
C ALA A 436 27.86 0.54 -4.95
N HIS A 437 28.35 1.75 -5.22
CA HIS A 437 28.48 2.30 -6.58
C HIS A 437 29.43 1.49 -7.45
N ALA A 438 30.60 1.14 -6.95
CA ALA A 438 31.60 0.39 -7.69
C ALA A 438 31.10 -0.99 -8.11
N VAL A 439 30.47 -1.71 -7.18
CA VAL A 439 29.89 -3.05 -7.46
C VAL A 439 28.70 -2.97 -8.40
N ALA A 440 27.77 -2.01 -8.17
CA ALA A 440 26.60 -1.83 -9.01
C ALA A 440 27.00 -1.46 -10.45
N GLY A 441 27.98 -0.60 -10.64
CA GLY A 441 28.50 -0.22 -11.96
C GLY A 441 29.09 -1.42 -12.71
N ARG A 442 29.95 -2.20 -12.08
CA ARG A 442 30.52 -3.42 -12.68
C ARG A 442 29.44 -4.42 -13.09
N LEU A 443 28.46 -4.67 -12.23
CA LEU A 443 27.35 -5.58 -12.53
C LEU A 443 26.46 -5.04 -13.65
N ALA A 444 26.21 -3.74 -13.72
CA ALA A 444 25.45 -3.14 -14.81
C ALA A 444 26.16 -3.32 -16.17
N ASP A 445 27.49 -3.18 -16.21
CA ASP A 445 28.29 -3.43 -17.41
C ASP A 445 28.23 -4.90 -17.84
N VAL A 446 28.28 -5.86 -16.89
CA VAL A 446 28.11 -7.28 -17.17
C VAL A 446 26.70 -7.58 -17.68
N VAL A 447 25.65 -7.02 -17.07
CA VAL A 447 24.27 -7.16 -17.55
C VAL A 447 24.15 -6.69 -18.99
N LYS A 448 24.73 -5.52 -19.31
CA LYS A 448 24.70 -4.95 -20.68
C LYS A 448 25.46 -5.81 -21.67
N SER A 449 26.62 -6.36 -21.30
CA SER A 449 27.42 -7.20 -22.21
C SER A 449 26.83 -8.59 -22.42
N ALA A 450 26.28 -9.22 -21.36
CA ALA A 450 25.78 -10.59 -21.40
C ALA A 450 24.35 -10.73 -21.93
N LEU A 451 23.54 -9.69 -21.78
CA LEU A 451 22.09 -9.70 -22.10
C LEU A 451 21.69 -8.69 -23.19
N GLY A 452 22.59 -7.83 -23.62
CA GLY A 452 22.40 -6.83 -24.69
C GLY A 452 22.48 -7.40 -26.10
#